data_21d4b0a7b56762f73efed2d4389486bc
#
_entry.id   21d4b0a7b56762f73efed2d4389486bc
#
_cell.length_a   1.000
_cell.length_b   1.000
_cell.length_c   1.000
_cell.angle_alpha   90.00
_cell.angle_beta   90.00
_cell.angle_gamma   90.00
#
_symmetry.space_group_name_H-M   'P 1'
#
loop_
_entity.id
_entity.type
_entity.pdbx_description
1 polymer ?
#
loop_
_entity_poly.entity_id
_entity_poly.type
_entity_poly.pdbx_seq_one_letter_code
_entity_poly.pdbx_strand_id
1 'polypeptide(L)'
;DEIIRKDIRIGDTVTVERAGDVIPHVVSVDVLKRKNTSKKFIFPKKCPCGYETIKDFNNITKKFDAVRRCPDKGFECNRIAKEKLKHFVSKEAFNIDGFGKKIVEKFWELSLIKLPQDIFKLDYDRIEKLDGWGKLSAENLRYSVDEKKQISLERFIYSLGIRHIGLENAKLLSRYFGSFQKFKNLSKKNNYRDLLNIDGIGETQLVSIKNFFSKNINVTILNELDKVLNVQNARAVNTKGLLKDKSFLVTGKLNNISRAEVKSLIEENSGTTVSSVSKKLNYLIIGEKPTKKKIDSAKALKIKIIDQDEFLRMLNKTS
;
A
#
# COMPACT_ATOMS: atom_id res chain seq x y z
N ASP A 1 -18.05 -15.48 -7.83
CA ASP A 1 -18.61 -16.78 -7.41
C ASP A 1 -19.75 -16.60 -6.40
N GLU A 2 -19.65 -15.69 -5.43
CA GLU A 2 -20.67 -15.43 -4.41
C GLU A 2 -22.02 -15.01 -5.00
N ILE A 3 -22.03 -14.11 -5.97
CA ILE A 3 -23.23 -13.66 -6.69
C ILE A 3 -23.90 -14.83 -7.42
N ILE A 4 -23.09 -15.71 -8.02
CA ILE A 4 -23.60 -16.90 -8.72
C ILE A 4 -24.16 -17.91 -7.71
N ARG A 5 -23.42 -18.16 -6.61
CA ARG A 5 -23.80 -19.13 -5.59
C ARG A 5 -25.11 -18.79 -4.89
N LYS A 6 -25.30 -17.49 -4.63
CA LYS A 6 -26.53 -16.98 -3.97
C LYS A 6 -27.61 -16.55 -4.95
N ASP A 7 -27.41 -16.72 -6.26
CA ASP A 7 -28.31 -16.26 -7.34
C ASP A 7 -28.77 -14.80 -7.14
N ILE A 8 -27.83 -13.90 -6.78
CA ILE A 8 -28.14 -12.48 -6.56
C ILE A 8 -28.38 -11.80 -7.90
N ARG A 9 -29.50 -11.07 -8.03
CA ARG A 9 -29.87 -10.31 -9.23
C ARG A 9 -30.09 -8.85 -8.92
N ILE A 10 -29.88 -7.99 -9.91
CA ILE A 10 -30.13 -6.55 -9.74
C ILE A 10 -31.64 -6.34 -9.48
N GLY A 11 -31.94 -5.61 -8.40
CA GLY A 11 -33.30 -5.33 -7.96
C GLY A 11 -33.89 -6.35 -6.97
N ASP A 12 -33.09 -7.34 -6.54
CA ASP A 12 -33.51 -8.24 -5.45
C ASP A 12 -33.60 -7.51 -4.12
N THR A 13 -34.53 -7.96 -3.28
CA THR A 13 -34.56 -7.67 -1.85
C THR A 13 -33.60 -8.64 -1.15
N VAL A 14 -32.68 -8.14 -0.37
CA VAL A 14 -31.61 -8.94 0.28
C VAL A 14 -31.55 -8.71 1.78
N THR A 15 -31.21 -9.75 2.53
CA THR A 15 -30.80 -9.62 3.93
C THR A 15 -29.32 -9.33 3.99
N VAL A 16 -28.95 -8.26 4.72
CA VAL A 16 -27.56 -7.82 4.89
C VAL A 16 -27.20 -7.87 6.36
N GLU A 17 -26.05 -8.43 6.68
CA GLU A 17 -25.45 -8.33 8.01
C GLU A 17 -24.12 -7.59 7.94
N ARG A 18 -23.64 -7.08 9.07
CA ARG A 18 -22.27 -6.54 9.18
C ARG A 18 -21.32 -7.66 9.57
N ALA A 19 -20.41 -8.01 8.68
CA ALA A 19 -19.28 -8.87 8.99
C ALA A 19 -18.22 -8.05 9.74
N GLY A 20 -18.15 -8.22 11.06
CA GLY A 20 -17.40 -7.30 11.92
C GLY A 20 -18.06 -5.90 11.96
N ASP A 21 -17.30 -4.87 12.36
CA ASP A 21 -17.87 -3.52 12.53
C ASP A 21 -18.02 -2.70 11.23
N VAL A 22 -17.58 -3.18 10.05
CA VAL A 22 -17.35 -2.28 8.92
C VAL A 22 -17.96 -2.72 7.58
N ILE A 23 -17.97 -4.02 7.24
CA ILE A 23 -18.30 -4.46 5.87
C ILE A 23 -19.68 -5.11 5.81
N PRO A 24 -20.65 -4.52 5.05
CA PRO A 24 -21.94 -5.18 4.83
C PRO A 24 -21.78 -6.42 3.95
N HIS A 25 -22.40 -7.52 4.37
CA HIS A 25 -22.37 -8.81 3.71
C HIS A 25 -23.80 -9.26 3.38
N VAL A 26 -24.06 -9.64 2.13
CA VAL A 26 -25.34 -10.19 1.72
C VAL A 26 -25.44 -11.63 2.22
N VAL A 27 -26.36 -11.88 3.15
CA VAL A 27 -26.60 -13.21 3.72
C VAL A 27 -27.46 -14.05 2.78
N SER A 28 -28.63 -13.51 2.39
CA SER A 28 -29.61 -14.21 1.59
C SER A 28 -30.41 -13.26 0.69
N VAL A 29 -31.10 -13.85 -0.28
CA VAL A 29 -32.01 -13.17 -1.20
C VAL A 29 -33.45 -13.58 -0.82
N ASP A 30 -34.37 -12.62 -0.71
CA ASP A 30 -35.80 -12.86 -0.58
C ASP A 30 -36.40 -13.13 -1.97
N VAL A 31 -36.43 -14.41 -2.33
CA VAL A 31 -36.90 -14.85 -3.65
C VAL A 31 -38.37 -14.56 -3.86
N LEU A 32 -39.16 -14.49 -2.78
CA LEU A 32 -40.62 -14.21 -2.86
C LEU A 32 -40.88 -12.77 -3.33
N LYS A 33 -39.98 -11.85 -3.02
CA LYS A 33 -40.07 -10.44 -3.47
C LYS A 33 -39.42 -10.18 -4.81
N ARG A 34 -38.83 -11.21 -5.44
CA ARG A 34 -38.13 -11.07 -6.73
C ARG A 34 -39.18 -10.85 -7.85
N LYS A 35 -38.89 -9.85 -8.69
CA LYS A 35 -39.71 -9.60 -9.88
C LYS A 35 -39.51 -10.71 -10.93
N ASN A 36 -40.57 -11.16 -11.58
CA ASN A 36 -40.52 -12.19 -12.64
C ASN A 36 -39.64 -11.78 -13.83
N THR A 37 -39.43 -10.48 -14.04
CA THR A 37 -38.56 -9.92 -15.09
C THR A 37 -37.08 -9.89 -14.72
N SER A 38 -36.74 -10.27 -13.48
CA SER A 38 -35.35 -10.23 -12.96
C SER A 38 -34.47 -11.24 -13.69
N LYS A 39 -33.35 -10.78 -14.24
CA LYS A 39 -32.42 -11.61 -15.02
C LYS A 39 -31.15 -11.90 -14.19
N LYS A 40 -30.55 -13.07 -14.43
CA LYS A 40 -29.24 -13.41 -13.85
C LYS A 40 -28.18 -12.40 -14.27
N PHE A 41 -27.34 -12.01 -13.31
CA PHE A 41 -26.21 -11.12 -13.62
C PHE A 41 -25.18 -11.85 -14.48
N ILE A 42 -24.85 -11.27 -15.62
CA ILE A 42 -23.82 -11.80 -16.52
C ILE A 42 -22.54 -10.99 -16.30
N PHE A 43 -21.50 -11.67 -15.83
CA PHE A 43 -20.21 -11.04 -15.61
C PHE A 43 -19.56 -10.66 -16.96
N PRO A 44 -19.01 -9.45 -17.07
CA PRO A 44 -18.30 -9.02 -18.27
C PRO A 44 -17.15 -9.98 -18.61
N LYS A 45 -17.15 -10.49 -19.83
CA LYS A 45 -16.05 -11.31 -20.35
C LYS A 45 -14.86 -10.47 -20.80
N LYS A 46 -15.10 -9.20 -21.11
CA LYS A 46 -14.06 -8.25 -21.55
C LYS A 46 -13.88 -7.12 -20.55
N CYS A 47 -12.64 -6.75 -20.32
CA CYS A 47 -12.28 -5.51 -19.64
C CYS A 47 -12.62 -4.30 -20.53
N PRO A 48 -12.94 -3.12 -19.98
CA PRO A 48 -13.11 -1.90 -20.78
C PRO A 48 -11.90 -1.52 -21.66
N CYS A 49 -10.72 -2.08 -21.41
CA CYS A 49 -9.53 -1.96 -22.26
C CYS A 49 -9.53 -2.91 -23.47
N GLY A 50 -10.60 -3.71 -23.69
CA GLY A 50 -10.74 -4.64 -24.80
C GLY A 50 -10.22 -6.07 -24.55
N TYR A 51 -9.35 -6.29 -23.57
CA TYR A 51 -8.81 -7.62 -23.25
C TYR A 51 -9.86 -8.52 -22.57
N GLU A 52 -9.81 -9.82 -22.86
CA GLU A 52 -10.63 -10.79 -22.16
C GLU A 52 -10.24 -10.89 -20.69
N THR A 53 -11.24 -10.95 -19.80
CA THR A 53 -11.00 -11.14 -18.37
C THR A 53 -10.71 -12.60 -18.06
N ILE A 54 -9.78 -12.84 -17.15
CA ILE A 54 -9.36 -14.17 -16.71
C ILE A 54 -9.65 -14.37 -15.22
N LYS A 55 -9.74 -15.63 -14.80
CA LYS A 55 -9.61 -16.06 -13.41
C LYS A 55 -8.21 -16.63 -13.23
N ASP A 56 -7.42 -16.10 -12.31
CA ASP A 56 -6.10 -16.63 -12.03
C ASP A 56 -6.21 -17.99 -11.34
N PHE A 57 -5.38 -18.93 -11.75
CA PHE A 57 -5.29 -20.23 -11.12
C PHE A 57 -4.19 -20.22 -10.07
N ASN A 58 -4.55 -20.56 -8.83
CA ASN A 58 -3.58 -20.68 -7.74
C ASN A 58 -3.02 -22.11 -7.71
N ASN A 59 -1.75 -22.25 -8.08
CA ASN A 59 -1.08 -23.56 -8.15
C ASN A 59 -0.91 -24.23 -6.78
N ILE A 60 -0.95 -23.47 -5.69
CA ILE A 60 -0.82 -23.99 -4.31
C ILE A 60 -2.16 -24.57 -3.85
N THR A 61 -3.22 -23.80 -3.95
CA THR A 61 -4.56 -24.20 -3.53
C THR A 61 -5.31 -25.04 -4.56
N LYS A 62 -4.75 -25.17 -5.80
CA LYS A 62 -5.37 -25.84 -6.95
C LYS A 62 -6.78 -25.33 -7.29
N LYS A 63 -7.04 -24.05 -7.02
CA LYS A 63 -8.32 -23.39 -7.28
C LYS A 63 -8.16 -22.12 -8.12
N PHE A 64 -9.20 -21.81 -8.88
CA PHE A 64 -9.30 -20.50 -9.53
C PHE A 64 -9.72 -19.42 -8.54
N ASP A 65 -9.25 -18.20 -8.76
CA ASP A 65 -9.72 -17.03 -8.03
C ASP A 65 -11.24 -16.86 -8.16
N ALA A 66 -11.89 -16.43 -7.07
CA ALA A 66 -13.33 -16.16 -7.04
C ALA A 66 -13.75 -15.01 -7.97
N VAL A 67 -12.82 -14.15 -8.35
CA VAL A 67 -13.07 -12.94 -9.14
C VAL A 67 -12.37 -13.02 -10.51
N ARG A 68 -12.99 -12.38 -11.50
CA ARG A 68 -12.37 -12.17 -12.81
C ARG A 68 -11.59 -10.86 -12.81
N ARG A 69 -10.45 -10.86 -13.50
CA ARG A 69 -9.59 -9.68 -13.64
C ARG A 69 -9.20 -9.46 -15.09
N CYS A 70 -8.84 -8.24 -15.43
CA CYS A 70 -8.05 -7.99 -16.63
C CYS A 70 -6.75 -8.80 -16.51
N PRO A 71 -6.29 -9.50 -17.57
CA PRO A 71 -4.96 -10.09 -17.55
C PRO A 71 -3.95 -8.99 -17.21
N ASP A 72 -2.89 -9.36 -16.48
CA ASP A 72 -1.91 -8.37 -16.01
C ASP A 72 -1.14 -7.75 -17.20
N LYS A 73 -1.77 -6.76 -17.82
CA LYS A 73 -1.22 -5.93 -18.90
C LYS A 73 -0.48 -4.70 -18.36
N GLY A 74 -0.46 -4.52 -17.03
CA GLY A 74 0.23 -3.38 -16.42
C GLY A 74 -0.23 -2.05 -16.98
N PHE A 75 0.71 -1.26 -17.48
CA PHE A 75 0.44 0.07 -18.05
C PHE A 75 -0.22 0.06 -19.43
N GLU A 76 -0.35 -1.08 -20.11
CA GLU A 76 -1.12 -1.21 -21.36
C GLU A 76 -2.65 -1.14 -21.13
N CYS A 77 -3.10 -1.47 -19.93
CA CYS A 77 -4.49 -1.31 -19.55
C CYS A 77 -4.69 0.03 -18.82
N ASN A 78 -5.36 1.00 -19.44
CA ASN A 78 -5.60 2.33 -18.86
C ASN A 78 -6.23 2.30 -17.47
N ARG A 79 -7.07 1.30 -17.16
CA ARG A 79 -7.67 1.12 -15.83
C ARG A 79 -6.63 0.71 -14.81
N ILE A 80 -5.82 -0.30 -15.13
CA ILE A 80 -4.74 -0.77 -14.24
C ILE A 80 -3.70 0.33 -14.08
N ALA A 81 -3.32 1.01 -15.15
CA ALA A 81 -2.33 2.09 -15.13
C ALA A 81 -2.76 3.23 -14.19
N LYS A 82 -4.01 3.70 -14.31
CA LYS A 82 -4.55 4.73 -13.40
C LYS A 82 -4.53 4.29 -11.93
N GLU A 83 -4.95 3.06 -11.64
CA GLU A 83 -4.92 2.56 -10.27
C GLU A 83 -3.47 2.38 -9.74
N LYS A 84 -2.52 1.98 -10.58
CA LYS A 84 -1.09 1.95 -10.23
C LYS A 84 -0.55 3.34 -9.90
N LEU A 85 -0.91 4.36 -10.67
CA LEU A 85 -0.52 5.76 -10.39
C LEU A 85 -1.15 6.27 -9.09
N LYS A 86 -2.44 5.98 -8.85
CA LYS A 86 -3.11 6.33 -7.58
C LYS A 86 -2.44 5.65 -6.38
N HIS A 87 -2.05 4.39 -6.53
CA HIS A 87 -1.29 3.66 -5.51
C HIS A 87 0.08 4.30 -5.29
N PHE A 88 0.79 4.63 -6.37
CA PHE A 88 2.13 5.22 -6.32
C PHE A 88 2.18 6.52 -5.52
N VAL A 89 1.17 7.40 -5.66
CA VAL A 89 1.10 8.67 -4.94
C VAL A 89 0.43 8.57 -3.56
N SER A 90 -0.07 7.39 -3.18
CA SER A 90 -0.84 7.18 -1.95
C SER A 90 -0.02 7.41 -0.68
N LYS A 91 -0.72 7.53 0.46
CA LYS A 91 -0.15 7.86 1.76
C LYS A 91 0.96 6.91 2.22
N GLU A 92 0.78 5.62 2.00
CA GLU A 92 1.75 4.59 2.38
C GLU A 92 2.91 4.45 1.37
N ALA A 93 2.73 4.98 0.15
CA ALA A 93 3.73 5.03 -0.90
C ALA A 93 4.50 6.37 -0.90
N PHE A 94 4.42 7.17 -1.96
CA PHE A 94 5.13 8.46 -2.01
C PHE A 94 4.54 9.54 -1.12
N ASN A 95 3.24 9.48 -0.77
CA ASN A 95 2.53 10.46 0.04
C ASN A 95 2.71 11.90 -0.48
N ILE A 96 2.38 12.12 -1.74
CA ILE A 96 2.47 13.43 -2.37
C ILE A 96 1.22 14.25 -2.01
N ASP A 97 1.39 15.30 -1.24
CA ASP A 97 0.29 16.19 -0.86
C ASP A 97 -0.25 16.92 -2.09
N GLY A 98 -1.56 17.08 -2.14
CA GLY A 98 -2.24 17.66 -3.30
C GLY A 98 -2.38 16.72 -4.50
N PHE A 99 -1.74 15.56 -4.52
CA PHE A 99 -1.79 14.60 -5.62
C PHE A 99 -2.82 13.49 -5.37
N GLY A 100 -4.06 13.87 -5.07
CA GLY A 100 -5.14 12.91 -4.79
C GLY A 100 -5.63 12.15 -6.03
N LYS A 101 -6.53 11.17 -5.80
CA LYS A 101 -7.09 10.31 -6.87
C LYS A 101 -7.71 11.10 -8.03
N LYS A 102 -8.40 12.21 -7.75
CA LYS A 102 -9.01 13.09 -8.76
C LYS A 102 -7.96 13.80 -9.63
N ILE A 103 -6.85 14.21 -9.04
CA ILE A 103 -5.74 14.84 -9.77
C ILE A 103 -5.06 13.83 -10.68
N VAL A 104 -4.82 12.59 -10.21
CA VAL A 104 -4.30 11.50 -11.05
C VAL A 104 -5.21 11.28 -12.27
N GLU A 105 -6.53 11.26 -12.09
CA GLU A 105 -7.48 11.09 -13.20
C GLU A 105 -7.44 12.27 -14.18
N LYS A 106 -7.51 13.51 -13.67
CA LYS A 106 -7.43 14.73 -14.49
C LYS A 106 -6.13 14.78 -15.29
N PHE A 107 -4.98 14.53 -14.62
CA PHE A 107 -3.67 14.58 -15.29
C PHE A 107 -3.47 13.43 -16.28
N TRP A 108 -4.05 12.26 -16.01
CA TRP A 108 -4.09 11.17 -16.97
C TRP A 108 -4.88 11.55 -18.25
N GLU A 109 -6.06 12.13 -18.10
CA GLU A 109 -6.92 12.56 -19.21
C GLU A 109 -6.25 13.64 -20.06
N LEU A 110 -5.58 14.58 -19.41
CA LEU A 110 -4.80 15.65 -20.05
C LEU A 110 -3.45 15.17 -20.63
N SER A 111 -3.13 13.88 -20.50
CA SER A 111 -1.86 13.27 -20.90
C SER A 111 -0.62 13.92 -20.27
N LEU A 112 -0.77 14.49 -19.09
CA LEU A 112 0.35 15.00 -18.28
C LEU A 112 1.13 13.88 -17.60
N ILE A 113 0.45 12.77 -17.26
CA ILE A 113 1.06 11.57 -16.67
C ILE A 113 0.51 10.32 -17.36
N LYS A 114 1.37 9.37 -17.66
CA LYS A 114 1.04 8.01 -18.11
C LYS A 114 1.80 6.95 -17.33
N LEU A 115 3.00 7.27 -16.86
CA LEU A 115 3.90 6.40 -16.13
C LEU A 115 4.35 7.08 -14.82
N PRO A 116 4.80 6.33 -13.80
CA PRO A 116 5.22 6.88 -12.51
C PRO A 116 6.28 7.99 -12.59
N GLN A 117 7.25 7.87 -13.47
CA GLN A 117 8.31 8.87 -13.62
C GLN A 117 7.81 10.22 -14.14
N ASP A 118 6.67 10.26 -14.82
CA ASP A 118 6.10 11.50 -15.37
C ASP A 118 5.69 12.45 -14.25
N ILE A 119 5.36 11.91 -13.06
CA ILE A 119 5.00 12.69 -11.87
C ILE A 119 6.14 13.62 -11.44
N PHE A 120 7.39 13.21 -11.67
CA PHE A 120 8.58 14.00 -11.32
C PHE A 120 9.09 14.89 -12.47
N LYS A 121 8.36 14.89 -13.60
CA LYS A 121 8.68 15.66 -14.82
C LYS A 121 7.51 16.55 -15.27
N LEU A 122 6.60 16.92 -14.34
CA LEU A 122 5.42 17.71 -14.64
C LEU A 122 5.76 19.10 -15.18
N ASP A 123 5.00 19.54 -16.17
CA ASP A 123 5.01 20.91 -16.69
C ASP A 123 4.09 21.80 -15.84
N TYR A 124 4.67 22.48 -14.85
CA TYR A 124 3.94 23.31 -13.91
C TYR A 124 3.38 24.58 -14.54
N ASP A 125 4.00 25.12 -15.59
CA ASP A 125 3.51 26.28 -16.34
C ASP A 125 2.22 25.94 -17.10
N ARG A 126 2.12 24.70 -17.58
CA ARG A 126 0.89 24.17 -18.16
C ARG A 126 -0.17 23.88 -17.11
N ILE A 127 0.22 23.37 -15.94
CA ILE A 127 -0.71 23.07 -14.83
C ILE A 127 -1.33 24.35 -14.30
N GLU A 128 -0.58 25.42 -14.13
CA GLU A 128 -1.06 26.71 -13.63
C GLU A 128 -2.24 27.23 -14.46
N LYS A 129 -2.27 26.97 -15.78
CA LYS A 129 -3.28 27.42 -16.73
C LYS A 129 -4.52 26.51 -16.79
N LEU A 130 -4.55 25.41 -16.04
CA LEU A 130 -5.70 24.51 -16.03
C LEU A 130 -6.85 25.10 -15.20
N ASP A 131 -8.08 24.78 -15.61
CA ASP A 131 -9.28 25.15 -14.85
C ASP A 131 -9.24 24.63 -13.42
N GLY A 132 -9.47 25.54 -12.45
CA GLY A 132 -9.38 25.27 -11.02
C GLY A 132 -7.94 25.24 -10.46
N TRP A 133 -6.93 25.63 -11.27
CA TRP A 133 -5.54 25.80 -10.86
C TRP A 133 -5.15 27.28 -10.96
N GLY A 134 -4.05 27.62 -10.36
CA GLY A 134 -3.40 28.93 -10.42
C GLY A 134 -1.96 28.78 -9.93
N LYS A 135 -1.21 29.87 -9.99
CA LYS A 135 0.22 29.89 -9.65
C LYS A 135 0.52 29.24 -8.30
N LEU A 136 -0.19 29.62 -7.24
CA LEU A 136 0.03 29.11 -5.90
C LEU A 136 -0.21 27.59 -5.80
N SER A 137 -1.27 27.07 -6.44
CA SER A 137 -1.58 25.63 -6.41
C SER A 137 -0.57 24.81 -7.20
N ALA A 138 -0.08 25.33 -8.33
CA ALA A 138 0.97 24.70 -9.12
C ALA A 138 2.32 24.69 -8.38
N GLU A 139 2.69 25.78 -7.72
CA GLU A 139 3.90 25.89 -6.88
C GLU A 139 3.84 24.94 -5.68
N ASN A 140 2.70 24.88 -4.97
CA ASN A 140 2.51 23.93 -3.86
C ASN A 140 2.64 22.47 -4.31
N LEU A 141 2.06 22.13 -5.46
CA LEU A 141 2.21 20.78 -6.02
C LEU A 141 3.66 20.49 -6.38
N ARG A 142 4.36 21.45 -7.02
CA ARG A 142 5.80 21.32 -7.34
C ARG A 142 6.61 21.05 -6.08
N TYR A 143 6.42 21.84 -5.05
CA TYR A 143 7.10 21.66 -3.76
C TYR A 143 6.83 20.27 -3.18
N SER A 144 5.55 19.83 -3.16
CA SER A 144 5.17 18.51 -2.64
C SER A 144 5.80 17.37 -3.43
N VAL A 145 5.89 17.49 -4.76
CA VAL A 145 6.56 16.48 -5.62
C VAL A 145 8.07 16.46 -5.38
N ASP A 146 8.70 17.64 -5.30
CA ASP A 146 10.14 17.75 -5.12
C ASP A 146 10.59 17.21 -3.77
N GLU A 147 9.85 17.46 -2.70
CA GLU A 147 10.13 16.86 -1.38
C GLU A 147 10.11 15.33 -1.41
N LYS A 148 9.28 14.73 -2.24
CA LYS A 148 9.14 13.26 -2.32
C LYS A 148 10.14 12.61 -3.27
N LYS A 149 11.04 13.35 -3.91
CA LYS A 149 12.19 12.78 -4.64
C LYS A 149 13.13 11.99 -3.72
N GLN A 150 13.10 12.27 -2.43
CA GLN A 150 13.79 11.47 -1.42
C GLN A 150 12.80 10.51 -0.74
N ILE A 151 13.05 9.19 -0.85
CA ILE A 151 12.15 8.15 -0.35
C ILE A 151 12.93 6.97 0.23
N SER A 152 12.43 6.33 1.27
CA SER A 152 13.00 5.09 1.80
C SER A 152 12.75 3.89 0.88
N LEU A 153 13.66 2.93 0.87
CA LEU A 153 13.61 1.77 -0.04
C LEU A 153 12.33 0.94 0.15
N GLU A 154 11.85 0.76 1.38
CA GLU A 154 10.61 0.00 1.62
C GLU A 154 9.38 0.69 1.04
N ARG A 155 9.27 2.01 1.17
CA ARG A 155 8.17 2.77 0.58
C ARG A 155 8.26 2.80 -0.93
N PHE A 156 9.47 2.91 -1.46
CA PHE A 156 9.71 2.81 -2.91
C PHE A 156 9.26 1.45 -3.45
N ILE A 157 9.70 0.32 -2.84
CA ILE A 157 9.29 -1.02 -3.28
C ILE A 157 7.77 -1.17 -3.19
N TYR A 158 7.15 -0.71 -2.11
CA TYR A 158 5.70 -0.73 -1.94
C TYR A 158 4.98 0.07 -3.04
N SER A 159 5.51 1.26 -3.39
CA SER A 159 4.90 2.15 -4.39
C SER A 159 4.82 1.55 -5.79
N LEU A 160 5.67 0.59 -6.13
CA LEU A 160 5.67 -0.11 -7.43
C LEU A 160 4.40 -0.93 -7.66
N GLY A 161 3.62 -1.21 -6.60
CA GLY A 161 2.37 -1.95 -6.69
C GLY A 161 2.56 -3.36 -7.24
N ILE A 162 3.63 -4.04 -6.83
CA ILE A 162 3.87 -5.45 -7.16
C ILE A 162 2.80 -6.28 -6.46
N ARG A 163 2.07 -7.10 -7.22
CA ARG A 163 0.99 -7.92 -6.66
C ARG A 163 1.51 -8.79 -5.51
N HIS A 164 0.74 -8.94 -4.45
CA HIS A 164 1.06 -9.68 -3.22
C HIS A 164 2.27 -9.14 -2.42
N ILE A 165 2.83 -8.00 -2.81
CA ILE A 165 3.85 -7.29 -2.04
C ILE A 165 3.18 -6.10 -1.34
N GLY A 166 2.71 -6.34 -0.13
CA GLY A 166 2.23 -5.29 0.76
C GLY A 166 3.37 -4.59 1.50
N LEU A 167 3.05 -3.65 2.37
CA LEU A 167 4.04 -2.84 3.08
C LEU A 167 5.03 -3.71 3.89
N GLU A 168 4.56 -4.75 4.58
CA GLU A 168 5.44 -5.63 5.38
C GLU A 168 6.39 -6.41 4.47
N ASN A 169 5.92 -6.97 3.35
CA ASN A 169 6.80 -7.65 2.40
C ASN A 169 7.81 -6.69 1.75
N ALA A 170 7.40 -5.43 1.48
CA ALA A 170 8.31 -4.41 0.98
C ALA A 170 9.42 -4.08 1.98
N LYS A 171 9.13 -4.07 3.30
CA LYS A 171 10.14 -3.92 4.35
C LYS A 171 11.11 -5.11 4.39
N LEU A 172 10.59 -6.34 4.29
CA LEU A 172 11.44 -7.54 4.26
C LEU A 172 12.40 -7.50 3.06
N LEU A 173 11.88 -7.17 1.87
CA LEU A 173 12.68 -7.02 0.65
C LEU A 173 13.70 -5.89 0.78
N SER A 174 13.29 -4.74 1.33
CA SER A 174 14.18 -3.60 1.57
C SER A 174 15.36 -3.99 2.46
N ARG A 175 15.11 -4.68 3.56
CA ARG A 175 16.16 -5.18 4.48
C ARG A 175 17.09 -6.18 3.79
N TYR A 176 16.55 -7.11 3.01
CA TYR A 176 17.31 -8.12 2.29
C TYR A 176 18.26 -7.51 1.24
N PHE A 177 17.73 -6.59 0.42
CA PHE A 177 18.54 -5.97 -0.63
C PHE A 177 19.45 -4.86 -0.10
N GLY A 178 19.07 -4.18 0.96
CA GLY A 178 19.82 -3.07 1.55
C GLY A 178 19.84 -1.80 0.70
N SER A 179 19.81 -1.89 -0.63
CA SER A 179 19.87 -0.73 -1.54
C SER A 179 18.98 -0.90 -2.76
N PHE A 180 18.58 0.23 -3.35
CA PHE A 180 17.78 0.24 -4.59
C PHE A 180 18.52 -0.43 -5.74
N GLN A 181 19.81 -0.22 -5.88
CA GLN A 181 20.62 -0.82 -6.95
C GLN A 181 20.62 -2.36 -6.88
N LYS A 182 20.72 -2.93 -5.68
CA LYS A 182 20.63 -4.39 -5.50
C LYS A 182 19.23 -4.91 -5.84
N PHE A 183 18.18 -4.21 -5.43
CA PHE A 183 16.81 -4.55 -5.79
C PHE A 183 16.60 -4.47 -7.31
N LYS A 184 17.01 -3.38 -7.97
CA LYS A 184 16.91 -3.18 -9.41
C LYS A 184 17.67 -4.25 -10.21
N ASN A 185 18.79 -4.73 -9.69
CA ASN A 185 19.59 -5.79 -10.33
C ASN A 185 18.87 -7.15 -10.41
N LEU A 186 17.72 -7.32 -9.74
CA LEU A 186 16.84 -8.47 -9.98
C LEU A 186 16.43 -8.60 -11.44
N SER A 187 16.30 -7.50 -12.17
CA SER A 187 16.00 -7.50 -13.61
C SER A 187 17.02 -8.27 -14.46
N LYS A 188 18.25 -8.44 -13.95
CA LYS A 188 19.34 -9.15 -14.61
C LYS A 188 19.48 -10.61 -14.15
N LYS A 189 18.71 -11.05 -13.13
CA LYS A 189 18.80 -12.42 -12.60
C LYS A 189 17.87 -13.36 -13.36
N ASN A 190 18.35 -14.58 -13.59
CA ASN A 190 17.53 -15.67 -14.14
C ASN A 190 16.88 -16.52 -13.03
N ASN A 191 17.40 -16.46 -11.81
CA ASN A 191 16.90 -17.22 -10.68
C ASN A 191 16.52 -16.31 -9.52
N TYR A 192 15.30 -16.48 -9.03
CA TYR A 192 14.71 -15.70 -7.93
C TYR A 192 14.55 -16.54 -6.65
N ARG A 193 14.97 -17.82 -6.65
CA ARG A 193 14.71 -18.74 -5.53
C ARG A 193 15.35 -18.29 -4.22
N ASP A 194 16.44 -17.52 -4.29
CA ASP A 194 17.09 -16.97 -3.10
C ASP A 194 16.13 -16.12 -2.25
N LEU A 195 15.07 -15.56 -2.86
CA LEU A 195 14.06 -14.79 -2.15
C LEU A 195 13.21 -15.63 -1.18
N LEU A 196 13.13 -16.95 -1.40
CA LEU A 196 12.42 -17.86 -0.49
C LEU A 196 13.15 -18.06 0.84
N ASN A 197 14.42 -17.65 0.93
CA ASN A 197 15.17 -17.64 2.19
C ASN A 197 14.79 -16.46 3.09
N ILE A 198 13.97 -15.52 2.59
CA ILE A 198 13.45 -14.39 3.37
C ILE A 198 12.20 -14.87 4.10
N ASP A 199 12.24 -14.92 5.43
CA ASP A 199 11.07 -15.26 6.23
C ASP A 199 9.90 -14.30 5.92
N GLY A 200 8.73 -14.85 5.60
CA GLY A 200 7.55 -14.11 5.15
C GLY A 200 7.43 -13.90 3.63
N ILE A 201 8.42 -14.32 2.83
CA ILE A 201 8.33 -14.34 1.36
C ILE A 201 8.14 -15.79 0.88
N GLY A 202 6.97 -16.09 0.36
CA GLY A 202 6.64 -17.40 -0.19
C GLY A 202 6.58 -17.43 -1.72
N GLU A 203 6.20 -18.58 -2.28
CA GLU A 203 6.11 -18.81 -3.73
C GLU A 203 5.20 -17.80 -4.43
N THR A 204 4.10 -17.36 -3.81
CA THR A 204 3.17 -16.38 -4.39
C THR A 204 3.85 -15.03 -4.61
N GLN A 205 4.62 -14.56 -3.62
CA GLN A 205 5.39 -13.32 -3.70
C GLN A 205 6.53 -13.45 -4.71
N LEU A 206 7.24 -14.57 -4.71
CA LEU A 206 8.31 -14.85 -5.66
C LEU A 206 7.81 -14.79 -7.10
N VAL A 207 6.71 -15.47 -7.42
CA VAL A 207 6.09 -15.44 -8.76
C VAL A 207 5.70 -14.02 -9.15
N SER A 208 5.15 -13.24 -8.21
CA SER A 208 4.75 -11.86 -8.46
C SER A 208 5.95 -10.94 -8.75
N ILE A 209 7.05 -11.09 -8.02
CA ILE A 209 8.29 -10.35 -8.25
C ILE A 209 8.89 -10.74 -9.61
N LYS A 210 8.96 -12.04 -9.93
CA LYS A 210 9.43 -12.52 -11.23
C LYS A 210 8.60 -11.93 -12.37
N ASN A 211 7.27 -11.96 -12.25
CA ASN A 211 6.36 -11.38 -13.25
C ASN A 211 6.53 -9.86 -13.40
N PHE A 212 6.84 -9.16 -12.32
CA PHE A 212 7.12 -7.72 -12.39
C PHE A 212 8.39 -7.43 -13.20
N PHE A 213 9.49 -8.12 -12.91
CA PHE A 213 10.78 -7.91 -13.57
C PHE A 213 10.85 -8.52 -14.99
N SER A 214 9.97 -9.44 -15.35
CA SER A 214 9.87 -9.98 -16.73
C SER A 214 9.28 -8.98 -17.73
N LYS A 215 8.67 -7.90 -17.26
CA LYS A 215 8.06 -6.87 -18.13
C LYS A 215 9.04 -5.72 -18.37
N ASN A 216 9.45 -5.53 -19.62
CA ASN A 216 10.37 -4.46 -20.00
C ASN A 216 9.91 -3.07 -19.55
N ILE A 217 8.60 -2.80 -19.62
CA ILE A 217 8.05 -1.50 -19.18
C ILE A 217 8.35 -1.22 -17.69
N ASN A 218 8.28 -2.22 -16.81
CA ASN A 218 8.59 -2.05 -15.41
C ASN A 218 10.08 -1.78 -15.18
N VAL A 219 10.96 -2.47 -15.93
CA VAL A 219 12.40 -2.23 -15.88
C VAL A 219 12.74 -0.82 -16.38
N THR A 220 12.09 -0.37 -17.44
CA THR A 220 12.24 1.00 -17.97
C THR A 220 11.79 2.03 -16.93
N ILE A 221 10.64 1.82 -16.28
CA ILE A 221 10.15 2.70 -15.19
C ILE A 221 11.18 2.78 -14.06
N LEU A 222 11.74 1.65 -13.61
CA LEU A 222 12.77 1.63 -12.57
C LEU A 222 14.01 2.43 -12.98
N ASN A 223 14.45 2.29 -14.25
CA ASN A 223 15.60 3.03 -14.76
C ASN A 223 15.34 4.55 -14.84
N GLU A 224 14.13 4.96 -15.24
CA GLU A 224 13.76 6.38 -15.30
C GLU A 224 13.58 6.98 -13.89
N LEU A 225 13.01 6.23 -12.96
CA LEU A 225 12.90 6.66 -11.56
C LEU A 225 14.26 6.79 -10.89
N ASP A 226 15.22 5.91 -11.21
CA ASP A 226 16.60 5.97 -10.70
C ASP A 226 17.33 7.29 -11.07
N LYS A 227 16.95 7.90 -12.20
CA LYS A 227 17.54 9.18 -12.65
C LYS A 227 17.04 10.40 -11.86
N VAL A 228 15.84 10.31 -11.28
CA VAL A 228 15.14 11.46 -10.69
C VAL A 228 14.94 11.34 -9.19
N LEU A 229 15.08 10.14 -8.61
CA LEU A 229 14.86 9.87 -7.20
C LEU A 229 16.14 9.60 -6.45
N ASN A 230 16.17 10.03 -5.19
CA ASN A 230 17.14 9.60 -4.20
C ASN A 230 16.49 8.55 -3.29
N VAL A 231 16.59 7.26 -3.68
CA VAL A 231 16.07 6.16 -2.88
C VAL A 231 17.08 5.82 -1.79
N GLN A 232 16.71 6.12 -0.56
CA GLN A 232 17.56 5.87 0.60
C GLN A 232 17.73 4.37 0.84
N ASN A 233 18.97 3.97 1.11
CA ASN A 233 19.25 2.58 1.48
C ASN A 233 18.44 2.15 2.71
N ALA A 234 18.13 0.86 2.79
CA ALA A 234 17.53 0.30 3.99
C ALA A 234 18.45 0.55 5.19
N ARG A 235 17.87 1.08 6.24
CA ARG A 235 18.60 1.25 7.49
C ARG A 235 18.92 -0.13 8.06
N ALA A 236 20.17 -0.33 8.47
CA ALA A 236 20.54 -1.56 9.18
C ALA A 236 19.69 -1.68 10.44
N VAL A 237 19.11 -2.87 10.67
CA VAL A 237 18.44 -3.15 11.94
C VAL A 237 19.52 -3.11 13.02
N ASN A 238 19.48 -2.09 13.84
CA ASN A 238 20.39 -1.99 14.98
C ASN A 238 19.99 -3.07 16.00
N THR A 239 20.70 -4.19 16.03
CA THR A 239 20.43 -5.29 16.98
C THR A 239 20.75 -4.96 18.42
N LYS A 240 21.38 -3.81 18.67
CA LYS A 240 21.75 -3.27 19.98
C LYS A 240 20.97 -1.98 20.31
N GLY A 241 19.83 -1.75 19.65
CA GLY A 241 19.04 -0.53 19.86
C GLY A 241 18.48 -0.40 21.26
N LEU A 242 18.22 0.85 21.68
CA LEU A 242 17.75 1.23 23.04
C LEU A 242 16.39 0.62 23.40
N LEU A 243 15.64 0.16 22.40
CA LEU A 243 14.30 -0.41 22.59
C LEU A 243 14.28 -1.95 22.41
N LYS A 244 15.47 -2.59 22.43
CA LYS A 244 15.57 -4.05 22.30
C LYS A 244 14.67 -4.74 23.34
N ASP A 245 13.99 -5.79 22.87
CA ASP A 245 13.05 -6.62 23.65
C ASP A 245 11.83 -5.86 24.21
N LYS A 246 11.59 -4.63 23.76
CA LYS A 246 10.41 -3.84 24.13
C LYS A 246 9.39 -3.80 23.01
N SER A 247 8.12 -3.91 23.36
CA SER A 247 6.99 -3.85 22.42
C SER A 247 6.14 -2.60 22.68
N PHE A 248 5.67 -2.00 21.59
CA PHE A 248 4.97 -0.72 21.60
C PHE A 248 3.67 -0.79 20.80
N LEU A 249 2.67 -0.04 21.26
CA LEU A 249 1.43 0.23 20.55
C LEU A 249 1.17 1.74 20.55
N VAL A 250 0.82 2.29 19.40
CA VAL A 250 0.49 3.73 19.27
C VAL A 250 -1.02 3.92 19.15
N THR A 251 -1.57 4.88 19.89
CA THR A 251 -2.97 5.30 19.80
C THR A 251 -3.12 6.80 19.94
N GLY A 252 -4.06 7.39 19.19
CA GLY A 252 -4.21 8.85 19.11
C GLY A 252 -3.44 9.46 17.95
N LYS A 253 -3.55 10.78 17.76
CA LYS A 253 -2.81 11.58 16.77
C LYS A 253 -1.53 12.08 17.44
N LEU A 254 -0.41 11.94 16.77
CA LEU A 254 0.89 12.43 17.23
C LEU A 254 1.19 13.80 16.59
N ASN A 255 1.99 14.62 17.25
CA ASN A 255 2.36 15.95 16.79
C ASN A 255 3.64 15.88 15.97
N ASN A 256 3.63 16.46 14.75
CA ASN A 256 4.77 16.56 13.83
C ASN A 256 5.43 15.20 13.45
N ILE A 257 4.84 14.08 13.84
CA ILE A 257 5.33 12.73 13.49
C ILE A 257 4.14 11.82 13.19
N SER A 258 4.23 11.05 12.13
CA SER A 258 3.19 10.06 11.80
C SER A 258 3.36 8.77 12.61
N ARG A 259 2.28 7.99 12.73
CA ARG A 259 2.37 6.64 13.35
C ARG A 259 3.34 5.73 12.61
N ALA A 260 3.48 5.90 11.29
CA ALA A 260 4.41 5.13 10.48
C ALA A 260 5.86 5.47 10.81
N GLU A 261 6.16 6.76 11.01
CA GLU A 261 7.49 7.20 11.44
C GLU A 261 7.83 6.71 12.85
N VAL A 262 6.89 6.80 13.80
CA VAL A 262 7.11 6.24 15.16
C VAL A 262 7.34 4.73 15.09
N LYS A 263 6.60 4.01 14.25
CA LYS A 263 6.82 2.59 14.02
C LYS A 263 8.23 2.31 13.48
N SER A 264 8.69 3.10 12.52
CA SER A 264 10.05 2.99 11.99
C SER A 264 11.11 3.26 13.06
N LEU A 265 10.94 4.31 13.87
CA LEU A 265 11.86 4.63 14.98
C LEU A 265 11.95 3.50 16.00
N ILE A 266 10.81 2.88 16.34
CA ILE A 266 10.78 1.73 17.26
C ILE A 266 11.58 0.56 16.67
N GLU A 267 11.31 0.21 15.39
CA GLU A 267 11.96 -0.91 14.72
C GLU A 267 13.47 -0.65 14.49
N GLU A 268 13.86 0.58 14.14
CA GLU A 268 15.25 1.02 13.99
C GLU A 268 16.04 0.89 15.30
N ASN A 269 15.36 1.02 16.43
CA ASN A 269 15.96 0.87 17.75
C ASN A 269 15.73 -0.53 18.38
N SER A 270 15.51 -1.55 17.55
CA SER A 270 15.31 -2.95 17.94
C SER A 270 14.03 -3.24 18.73
N GLY A 271 13.10 -2.29 18.80
CA GLY A 271 11.79 -2.49 19.40
C GLY A 271 10.80 -3.18 18.44
N THR A 272 9.70 -3.68 18.97
CA THR A 272 8.63 -4.33 18.20
C THR A 272 7.34 -3.52 18.28
N THR A 273 6.62 -3.38 17.18
CA THR A 273 5.29 -2.78 17.17
C THR A 273 4.20 -3.83 17.12
N VAL A 274 3.13 -3.64 17.89
CA VAL A 274 1.96 -4.53 17.92
C VAL A 274 0.68 -3.77 17.56
N SER A 275 -0.36 -4.49 17.12
CA SER A 275 -1.63 -3.90 16.70
C SER A 275 -2.70 -3.86 17.80
N SER A 276 -2.54 -4.64 18.87
CA SER A 276 -3.51 -4.78 19.95
C SER A 276 -2.86 -4.77 21.33
N VAL A 277 -3.65 -4.41 22.35
CA VAL A 277 -3.23 -4.48 23.75
C VAL A 277 -3.28 -5.92 24.22
N SER A 278 -2.15 -6.43 24.74
CA SER A 278 -2.03 -7.78 25.28
C SER A 278 -1.00 -7.80 26.41
N LYS A 279 -0.91 -8.88 27.18
CA LYS A 279 0.11 -9.06 28.25
C LYS A 279 1.57 -8.95 27.76
N LYS A 280 1.79 -9.07 26.44
CA LYS A 280 3.11 -8.94 25.82
C LYS A 280 3.48 -7.49 25.46
N LEU A 281 2.56 -6.55 25.62
CA LEU A 281 2.79 -5.14 25.34
C LEU A 281 3.52 -4.48 26.53
N ASN A 282 4.65 -3.83 26.28
CA ASN A 282 5.40 -3.11 27.30
C ASN A 282 4.95 -1.65 27.42
N TYR A 283 4.70 -0.97 26.30
CA TYR A 283 4.40 0.46 26.26
C TYR A 283 3.22 0.79 25.36
N LEU A 284 2.26 1.58 25.87
CA LEU A 284 1.23 2.21 25.07
C LEU A 284 1.59 3.69 24.87
N ILE A 285 1.94 4.09 23.65
CA ILE A 285 2.20 5.49 23.30
C ILE A 285 0.87 6.17 22.99
N ILE A 286 0.56 7.25 23.69
CA ILE A 286 -0.67 8.02 23.51
C ILE A 286 -0.38 9.38 22.87
N GLY A 287 -1.16 9.74 21.86
CA GLY A 287 -1.21 11.06 21.28
C GLY A 287 -2.55 11.74 21.59
N GLU A 288 -2.92 12.76 20.83
CA GLU A 288 -4.20 13.45 20.98
C GLU A 288 -5.38 12.53 20.63
N LYS A 289 -6.49 12.64 21.38
CA LYS A 289 -7.72 11.85 21.19
C LYS A 289 -7.45 10.34 21.08
N PRO A 290 -6.78 9.73 22.04
CA PRO A 290 -6.49 8.29 22.03
C PRO A 290 -7.76 7.46 22.20
N THR A 291 -7.74 6.22 21.74
CA THR A 291 -8.88 5.30 21.87
C THR A 291 -9.05 4.86 23.35
N LYS A 292 -10.16 5.26 23.98
CA LYS A 292 -10.47 4.98 25.39
C LYS A 292 -10.35 3.48 25.72
N LYS A 293 -10.93 2.60 24.90
CA LYS A 293 -10.84 1.13 25.07
C LYS A 293 -9.40 0.62 25.17
N LYS A 294 -8.45 1.21 24.41
CA LYS A 294 -7.03 0.81 24.47
C LYS A 294 -6.37 1.26 25.77
N ILE A 295 -6.70 2.47 26.26
CA ILE A 295 -6.21 2.99 27.53
C ILE A 295 -6.72 2.12 28.69
N ASP A 296 -8.02 1.84 28.72
CA ASP A 296 -8.64 1.04 29.78
C ASP A 296 -8.04 -0.38 29.82
N SER A 297 -7.86 -1.00 28.64
CA SER A 297 -7.22 -2.30 28.51
C SER A 297 -5.76 -2.28 28.99
N ALA A 298 -5.01 -1.24 28.66
CA ALA A 298 -3.61 -1.11 29.10
C ALA A 298 -3.51 -0.93 30.62
N LYS A 299 -4.39 -0.12 31.22
CA LYS A 299 -4.48 0.05 32.68
C LYS A 299 -4.82 -1.25 33.39
N ALA A 300 -5.81 -2.00 32.88
CA ALA A 300 -6.21 -3.30 33.43
C ALA A 300 -5.07 -4.32 33.42
N LEU A 301 -4.20 -4.27 32.41
CA LEU A 301 -3.03 -5.15 32.26
C LEU A 301 -1.75 -4.56 32.89
N LYS A 302 -1.83 -3.40 33.57
CA LYS A 302 -0.69 -2.69 34.18
C LYS A 302 0.42 -2.37 33.18
N ILE A 303 0.06 -2.10 31.89
CA ILE A 303 0.98 -1.73 30.83
C ILE A 303 1.37 -0.26 31.02
N LYS A 304 2.65 0.05 30.84
CA LYS A 304 3.14 1.43 30.95
C LYS A 304 2.57 2.29 29.83
N ILE A 305 1.86 3.37 30.18
CA ILE A 305 1.33 4.35 29.23
C ILE A 305 2.30 5.53 29.23
N ILE A 306 2.77 5.92 28.04
CA ILE A 306 3.71 7.02 27.84
C ILE A 306 3.16 7.98 26.77
N ASP A 307 3.53 9.24 26.85
CA ASP A 307 3.27 10.21 25.80
C ASP A 307 4.36 10.21 24.72
N GLN A 308 4.17 11.05 23.70
CA GLN A 308 5.12 11.17 22.60
C GLN A 308 6.50 11.65 23.06
N ASP A 309 6.54 12.60 23.98
CA ASP A 309 7.80 13.21 24.45
C ASP A 309 8.59 12.22 25.32
N GLU A 310 7.91 11.44 26.15
CA GLU A 310 8.56 10.36 26.90
C GLU A 310 9.12 9.30 25.97
N PHE A 311 8.39 8.94 24.89
CA PHE A 311 8.88 8.04 23.87
C PHE A 311 10.13 8.57 23.18
N LEU A 312 10.12 9.84 22.72
CA LEU A 312 11.27 10.47 22.07
C LEU A 312 12.48 10.58 23.00
N ARG A 313 12.25 10.88 24.29
CA ARG A 313 13.31 10.84 25.32
C ARG A 313 13.91 9.43 25.52
N MET A 314 13.14 8.37 25.31
CA MET A 314 13.69 7.00 25.37
C MET A 314 14.67 6.71 24.22
N LEU A 315 14.53 7.41 23.07
CA LEU A 315 15.44 7.30 21.93
C LEU A 315 16.72 8.14 22.08
N ASN A 316 16.66 9.22 22.89
CA ASN A 316 17.75 10.17 23.05
C ASN A 316 18.62 9.93 24.31
N LYS A 317 18.42 8.84 25.04
CA LYS A 317 19.19 8.50 26.26
C LYS A 317 20.59 7.96 25.98
N THR A 318 21.31 8.53 25.00
CA THR A 318 22.76 8.33 24.79
C THR A 318 23.38 9.67 24.47
N SER A 319 23.64 10.46 25.48
CA SER A 319 24.70 11.46 25.57
C SER A 319 25.33 11.31 26.94
#